data_e017d8c5f342e0faa8f85d3bd12cce77
#
_entry.id   e017d8c5f342e0faa8f85d3bd12cce77
#
_cell.length_a   1.000
_cell.length_b   1.000
_cell.length_c   1.000
_cell.angle_alpha   90.00
_cell.angle_beta   90.00
_cell.angle_gamma   90.00
#
_symmetry.space_group_name_H-M   'P 1'
#
loop_
_entity.id
_entity.type
_entity.pdbx_description
1 polymer ?
#
loop_
_entity_poly.entity_id
_entity_poly.type
_entity_poly.pdbx_seq_one_letter_code
_entity_poly.pdbx_strand_id
1 'polypeptide(L)'
;MVSARFRFYEELNDFLAPQHRGREFSRSCARAATTKHMIEALGVPHTEVELVLVNGESVGFDRILHDGDRVSVYPKFEAFDVAPLLRVRDRPLRES
;
A
#
# COMPACT_ATOMS: atom_id res chain seq x y z
N MET A 1 -16.93 2.98 -16.29
CA MET A 1 -15.67 2.94 -15.58
C MET A 1 -15.70 3.88 -14.39
N VAL A 2 -14.94 3.58 -13.39
CA VAL A 2 -14.85 4.44 -12.22
C VAL A 2 -13.44 5.01 -12.16
N SER A 3 -13.29 6.12 -11.45
CA SER A 3 -12.00 6.76 -11.27
C SER A 3 -11.65 6.73 -9.80
N ALA A 4 -10.46 6.23 -9.49
CA ALA A 4 -9.98 6.17 -8.13
C ALA A 4 -8.60 6.82 -8.05
N ARG A 5 -8.24 7.27 -6.86
CA ARG A 5 -6.93 7.86 -6.62
C ARG A 5 -6.08 6.88 -5.88
N PHE A 6 -4.80 6.82 -6.24
CA PHE A 6 -3.86 5.86 -5.66
C PHE A 6 -2.64 6.58 -5.15
N ARG A 7 -2.15 6.13 -4.00
CA ARG A 7 -0.86 6.56 -3.49
C ARG A 7 -0.16 5.35 -2.92
N PHE A 8 1.08 5.13 -3.38
CA PHE A 8 1.91 4.03 -2.89
C PHE A 8 3.02 4.60 -2.05
N TYR A 9 3.40 3.87 -1.01
CA TYR A 9 4.36 4.37 -0.02
C TYR A 9 5.66 3.60 -0.05
N GLU A 10 6.72 4.27 0.36
CA GLU A 10 8.05 3.69 0.54
C GLU A 10 8.51 2.96 -0.72
N GLU A 11 9.09 1.79 -0.56
CA GLU A 11 9.69 1.07 -1.67
C GLU A 11 8.67 0.56 -2.70
N LEU A 12 7.39 0.59 -2.41
CA LEU A 12 6.39 0.22 -3.41
C LEU A 12 6.45 1.16 -4.61
N ASN A 13 6.94 2.37 -4.42
CA ASN A 13 7.09 3.31 -5.52
C ASN A 13 8.07 2.81 -6.58
N ASP A 14 8.97 1.91 -6.22
CA ASP A 14 9.94 1.39 -7.19
C ASP A 14 9.27 0.57 -8.28
N PHE A 15 8.09 0.06 -8.03
CA PHE A 15 7.35 -0.73 -9.02
C PHE A 15 6.53 0.15 -9.97
N LEU A 16 6.37 1.42 -9.65
CA LEU A 16 5.49 2.30 -10.40
C LEU A 16 6.24 2.99 -11.54
N ALA A 17 5.46 3.40 -12.55
CA ALA A 17 6.01 4.28 -13.58
C ALA A 17 6.53 5.56 -12.92
N PRO A 18 7.62 6.13 -13.42
CA PRO A 18 8.24 7.29 -12.76
C PRO A 18 7.29 8.44 -12.46
N GLN A 19 6.34 8.69 -13.37
CA GLN A 19 5.42 9.81 -13.19
C GLN A 19 4.45 9.60 -12.03
N HIS A 20 4.33 8.38 -11.52
CA HIS A 20 3.42 8.09 -10.42
C HIS A 20 4.11 7.99 -9.08
N ARG A 21 5.43 8.01 -9.05
CA ARG A 21 6.19 7.78 -7.81
C ARG A 21 6.06 8.95 -6.87
N GLY A 22 5.84 8.62 -5.60
CA GLY A 22 5.85 9.61 -4.54
C GLY A 22 4.70 10.58 -4.55
N ARG A 23 3.64 10.27 -5.26
CA ARG A 23 2.50 11.18 -5.36
C ARG A 23 1.20 10.42 -5.50
N GLU A 24 0.13 11.12 -5.20
CA GLU A 24 -1.20 10.61 -5.45
C GLU A 24 -1.53 10.84 -6.92
N PHE A 25 -2.14 9.84 -7.56
CA PHE A 25 -2.52 9.97 -8.96
C PHE A 25 -3.86 9.28 -9.17
N SER A 26 -4.57 9.71 -10.22
CA SER A 26 -5.87 9.14 -10.57
C SER A 26 -5.69 8.06 -11.62
N ARG A 27 -6.55 7.06 -11.58
CA ARG A 27 -6.54 6.01 -12.57
C ARG A 27 -7.97 5.54 -12.79
N SER A 28 -8.32 5.31 -14.06
CA SER A 28 -9.60 4.71 -14.39
C SER A 28 -9.56 3.23 -14.06
N CYS A 29 -10.64 2.74 -13.49
CA CYS A 29 -10.75 1.34 -13.11
C CYS A 29 -11.97 0.75 -13.78
N ALA A 30 -11.88 -0.50 -14.17
CA ALA A 30 -13.05 -1.21 -14.66
C ALA A 30 -14.08 -1.31 -13.54
N ARG A 31 -15.33 -1.36 -13.90
CA ARG A 31 -16.39 -1.60 -12.93
C ARG A 31 -16.12 -2.94 -12.25
N ALA A 32 -16.27 -2.97 -10.96
CA ALA A 32 -16.02 -4.16 -10.14
C ALA A 32 -14.54 -4.57 -10.06
N ALA A 33 -13.61 -3.67 -10.39
CA ALA A 33 -12.20 -3.94 -10.17
C ALA A 33 -11.91 -3.97 -8.67
N THR A 34 -11.10 -4.93 -8.24
CA THR A 34 -10.71 -5.05 -6.84
C THR A 34 -9.43 -4.30 -6.58
N THR A 35 -9.13 -4.08 -5.29
CA THR A 35 -7.87 -3.46 -4.91
C THR A 35 -6.70 -4.27 -5.44
N LYS A 36 -6.76 -5.60 -5.33
CA LYS A 36 -5.68 -6.46 -5.84
C LYS A 36 -5.49 -6.26 -7.33
N HIS A 37 -6.60 -6.28 -8.08
CA HIS A 37 -6.52 -6.13 -9.53
C HIS A 37 -5.82 -4.83 -9.92
N MET A 38 -6.22 -3.73 -9.28
CA MET A 38 -5.65 -2.44 -9.64
C MET A 38 -4.21 -2.27 -9.17
N ILE A 39 -3.90 -2.78 -7.98
CA ILE A 39 -2.53 -2.72 -7.48
C ILE A 39 -1.60 -3.44 -8.45
N GLU A 40 -1.99 -4.63 -8.89
CA GLU A 40 -1.14 -5.39 -9.81
C GLU A 40 -1.13 -4.78 -11.20
N ALA A 41 -2.25 -4.21 -11.64
CA ALA A 41 -2.28 -3.54 -12.94
C ALA A 41 -1.33 -2.34 -12.98
N LEU A 42 -1.08 -1.74 -11.84
CA LEU A 42 -0.16 -0.60 -11.74
C LEU A 42 1.30 -1.04 -11.61
N GLY A 43 1.54 -2.32 -11.55
CA GLY A 43 2.89 -2.86 -11.55
C GLY A 43 3.39 -3.33 -10.19
N VAL A 44 2.55 -3.28 -9.17
CA VAL A 44 2.97 -3.64 -7.82
C VAL A 44 2.47 -5.04 -7.49
N PRO A 45 3.37 -5.98 -7.18
CA PRO A 45 2.92 -7.31 -6.76
C PRO A 45 2.17 -7.21 -5.44
N HIS A 46 0.99 -7.83 -5.38
CA HIS A 46 0.21 -7.74 -4.15
C HIS A 46 0.93 -8.39 -2.97
N THR A 47 1.85 -9.32 -3.25
CA THR A 47 2.62 -9.99 -2.19
C THR A 47 3.57 -9.05 -1.46
N GLU A 48 3.85 -7.89 -2.04
CA GLU A 48 4.70 -6.89 -1.40
C GLU A 48 3.90 -5.91 -0.54
N VAL A 49 2.59 -6.07 -0.51
CA VAL A 49 1.70 -5.12 0.16
C VAL A 49 1.23 -5.69 1.49
N GLU A 50 1.37 -4.91 2.54
CA GLU A 50 0.90 -5.31 3.87
C GLU A 50 -0.46 -4.72 4.19
N LEU A 51 -0.71 -3.48 3.78
CA LEU A 51 -1.90 -2.76 4.21
C LEU A 51 -2.45 -1.94 3.06
N VAL A 52 -3.77 -2.02 2.88
CA VAL A 52 -4.46 -1.18 1.91
C VAL A 52 -5.56 -0.43 2.66
N LEU A 53 -5.56 0.88 2.49
CA LEU A 53 -6.63 1.71 3.04
C LEU A 53 -7.45 2.26 1.88
N VAL A 54 -8.77 2.19 2.02
CA VAL A 54 -9.66 2.85 1.07
C VAL A 54 -10.46 3.87 1.87
N ASN A 55 -10.30 5.13 1.52
CA ASN A 55 -10.96 6.23 2.24
C ASN A 55 -10.65 6.17 3.73
N GLY A 56 -9.43 5.75 4.07
CA GLY A 56 -8.98 5.72 5.44
C GLY A 56 -9.30 4.44 6.20
N GLU A 57 -9.97 3.49 5.58
CA GLU A 57 -10.33 2.24 6.23
C GLU A 57 -9.52 1.08 5.68
N SER A 58 -9.05 0.21 6.57
CA SER A 58 -8.31 -0.98 6.17
C SER A 58 -9.24 -1.95 5.46
N VAL A 59 -8.81 -2.42 4.30
CA VAL A 59 -9.62 -3.31 3.48
C VAL A 59 -8.76 -4.46 2.97
N GLY A 60 -9.43 -5.50 2.47
CA GLY A 60 -8.74 -6.62 1.86
C GLY A 60 -8.51 -6.42 0.38
N PHE A 61 -7.86 -7.40 -0.22
CA PHE A 61 -7.54 -7.36 -1.65
C PHE A 61 -8.78 -7.58 -2.53
N ASP A 62 -9.85 -8.08 -1.96
CA ASP A 62 -11.07 -8.34 -2.71
C ASP A 62 -12.05 -7.16 -2.65
N ARG A 63 -11.66 -6.06 -2.05
CA ARG A 63 -12.51 -4.88 -1.96
C ARG A 63 -12.71 -4.27 -3.34
N ILE A 64 -13.94 -4.11 -3.75
CA ILE A 64 -14.27 -3.49 -5.04
C ILE A 64 -14.18 -1.99 -4.91
N LEU A 65 -13.57 -1.36 -5.91
CA LEU A 65 -13.37 0.09 -5.90
C LEU A 65 -14.56 0.80 -6.53
N HIS A 66 -14.87 1.96 -5.98
CA HIS A 66 -15.97 2.79 -6.45
C HIS A 66 -15.42 4.14 -6.87
N ASP A 67 -16.21 4.85 -7.67
CA ASP A 67 -15.82 6.15 -8.16
C ASP A 67 -15.51 7.08 -6.98
N GLY A 68 -14.38 7.75 -7.06
CA GLY A 68 -13.97 8.68 -6.03
C GLY A 68 -13.20 8.06 -4.87
N ASP A 69 -13.02 6.75 -4.87
CA ASP A 69 -12.26 6.11 -3.79
C ASP A 69 -10.82 6.59 -3.77
N ARG A 70 -10.29 6.74 -2.56
CA ARG A 70 -8.88 7.08 -2.36
C ARG A 70 -8.18 5.89 -1.74
N VAL A 71 -7.21 5.34 -2.47
CA VAL A 71 -6.54 4.10 -2.10
C VAL A 71 -5.12 4.40 -1.68
N SER A 72 -4.76 4.00 -0.47
CA SER A 72 -3.40 4.14 0.04
C SER A 72 -2.83 2.75 0.25
N VAL A 73 -1.64 2.50 -0.31
CA VAL A 73 -1.06 1.17 -0.33
C VAL A 73 0.30 1.21 0.37
N TYR A 74 0.47 0.37 1.38
CA TYR A 74 1.65 0.36 2.22
C TYR A 74 2.40 -0.96 2.08
N PRO A 75 3.73 -0.92 2.10
CA PRO A 75 4.52 -2.14 1.99
C PRO A 75 4.58 -2.88 3.30
N LYS A 76 5.11 -4.09 3.23
CA LYS A 76 5.38 -4.84 4.44
C LYS A 76 6.49 -4.16 5.21
N PHE A 77 6.32 -4.11 6.52
CA PHE A 77 7.36 -3.59 7.37
C PHE A 77 8.35 -4.71 7.61
N GLU A 78 9.59 -4.46 7.24
CA GLU A 78 10.61 -5.47 7.41
C GLU A 78 10.97 -5.57 8.89
N ALA A 79 11.13 -6.81 9.32
CA ALA A 79 11.45 -7.03 10.71
C ALA A 79 12.75 -6.35 11.10
N PHE A 80 13.69 -6.27 10.17
CA PHE A 80 14.97 -5.65 10.49
C PHE A 80 14.84 -4.16 10.78
N ASP A 81 13.83 -3.54 10.24
CA ASP A 81 13.62 -2.11 10.47
C ASP A 81 13.20 -1.84 11.90
N VAL A 82 12.51 -2.78 12.50
CA VAL A 82 11.93 -2.60 13.82
C VAL A 82 12.70 -3.33 14.88
N ALA A 83 13.19 -4.52 14.56
CA ALA A 83 13.82 -5.39 15.54
C ALA A 83 14.95 -4.73 16.33
N PRO A 84 15.87 -3.99 15.71
CA PRO A 84 16.91 -3.36 16.49
C PRO A 84 16.38 -2.41 17.55
N LEU A 85 15.35 -1.68 17.21
CA LEU A 85 14.74 -0.76 18.17
C LEU A 85 14.08 -1.52 19.30
N LEU A 86 13.42 -2.60 18.97
CA LEU A 86 12.77 -3.40 19.99
C LEU A 86 13.78 -4.02 20.94
N ARG A 87 14.87 -4.53 20.40
CA ARG A 87 15.88 -5.15 21.23
C ARG A 87 16.55 -4.13 22.15
N VAL A 88 16.76 -2.95 21.66
CA VAL A 88 17.35 -1.91 22.47
C VAL A 88 16.46 -1.57 23.65
N ARG A 89 15.19 -1.51 23.41
CA ARG A 89 14.26 -1.22 24.49
C ARG A 89 14.15 -2.37 25.48
N ASP A 90 14.31 -3.52 24.96
CA ASP A 90 14.22 -4.68 25.80
C ASP A 90 15.37 -4.76 26.71
N ARG A 91 15.82 -4.60 26.71
CA ARG A 91 16.71 -4.88 27.33
C ARG A 91 17.05 -4.30 28.19
N PRO A 92 16.26 -4.29 27.73
CA PRO A 92 16.31 -3.88 28.06
C PRO A 92 16.30 -3.52 28.28
N LEU A 93 15.98 -3.69 28.09
CA LEU A 93 15.81 -3.44 27.92
C LEU A 93 16.01 -3.59 28.17
N ARG A 94 16.22 -4.15 28.51
CA ARG A 94 16.31 -4.30 28.51
C ARG A 94 16.65 -4.32 28.66
N GLU A 95 16.74 -4.82 28.70
CA GLU A 95 16.89 -4.72 28.64
C GLU A 95 16.86 -4.50 28.71
N SER A 96 16.83 -4.75 29.04
CA SER A 96 16.82 -4.53 28.99
C SER A 96 16.64 -4.30 28.98
#